data_ecd642516b6316e1c8ff7e73d5dd59d0
#
_entry.id   ecd642516b6316e1c8ff7e73d5dd59d0
#
_cell.length_a   1.000
_cell.length_b   1.000
_cell.length_c   1.000
_cell.angle_alpha   90.00
_cell.angle_beta   90.00
_cell.angle_gamma   90.00
#
_symmetry.space_group_name_H-M   'P 1'
#
loop_
_entity.id
_entity.type
_entity.pdbx_description
1 polymer ?
#
loop_
_entity_poly.entity_id
_entity_poly.type
_entity_poly.pdbx_seq_one_letter_code
_entity_poly.pdbx_strand_id
1 'polypeptide(L)'
;MNKEIWELEINRIRPNYRLVYDEEVILRLCDNIKERGLQKPIVVVLVEYWFQIVDGEKRWRACRRIGLQKITAIIQESSLPSPF
;
A
#
# COMPACT_ATOMS: atom_id res chain seq x y z
N MET A 1 -2.56 3.86 21.29
CA MET A 1 -3.79 3.41 20.63
C MET A 1 -3.47 2.46 19.49
N ASN A 2 -4.21 1.39 19.41
CA ASN A 2 -3.97 0.40 18.38
C ASN A 2 -4.59 0.87 17.06
N LYS A 3 -3.78 0.90 16.02
CA LYS A 3 -4.28 1.15 14.69
C LYS A 3 -4.77 -0.18 14.13
N GLU A 4 -5.97 -0.19 13.61
CA GLU A 4 -6.51 -1.39 13.00
C GLU A 4 -5.83 -1.66 11.68
N ILE A 5 -5.56 -2.94 11.43
CA ILE A 5 -5.02 -3.39 10.16
C ILE A 5 -6.17 -3.97 9.36
N TRP A 6 -6.30 -3.48 8.15
CA TRP A 6 -7.35 -3.89 7.22
C TRP A 6 -6.75 -4.71 6.10
N GLU A 7 -7.55 -5.60 5.56
CA GLU A 7 -7.18 -6.30 4.35
C GLU A 7 -7.97 -5.67 3.20
N LEU A 8 -7.26 -5.00 2.30
CA LEU A 8 -7.87 -4.23 1.22
C LEU A 8 -7.62 -4.88 -0.12
N GLU A 9 -8.58 -4.76 -1.02
CA GLU A 9 -8.40 -5.20 -2.39
C GLU A 9 -7.35 -4.31 -3.06
N ILE A 10 -6.33 -4.95 -3.63
CA ILE A 10 -5.18 -4.24 -4.19
C ILE A 10 -5.58 -3.29 -5.32
N ASN A 11 -6.65 -3.63 -6.05
CA ASN A 11 -7.13 -2.81 -7.16
C ASN A 11 -7.81 -1.52 -6.72
N ARG A 12 -8.14 -1.39 -5.45
CA ARG A 12 -8.74 -0.16 -4.92
C ARG A 12 -7.71 0.81 -4.39
N ILE A 13 -6.44 0.46 -4.51
CA ILE A 13 -5.33 1.26 -4.00
C ILE A 13 -4.68 1.99 -5.16
N ARG A 14 -4.44 3.29 -4.98
CA ARG A 14 -3.83 4.14 -5.98
C ARG A 14 -2.42 4.53 -5.57
N PRO A 15 -1.45 4.39 -6.48
CA PRO A 15 -0.07 4.77 -6.21
C PRO A 15 0.14 6.27 -6.34
N ASN A 16 1.30 6.72 -5.86
CA ASN A 16 1.79 8.05 -6.13
C ASN A 16 2.63 7.99 -7.41
N TYR A 17 2.08 8.49 -8.52
CA TYR A 17 2.74 8.41 -9.83
C TYR A 17 4.02 9.21 -9.95
N ARG A 18 4.31 10.08 -8.97
CA ARG A 18 5.54 10.87 -8.99
C ARG A 18 6.76 10.07 -8.57
N LEU A 19 6.55 8.92 -7.95
CA LEU A 19 7.63 8.10 -7.44
C LEU A 19 8.08 7.12 -8.50
N VAL A 20 9.40 7.09 -8.74
CA VAL A 20 10.03 6.17 -9.66
C VAL A 20 10.92 5.24 -8.84
N TYR A 21 10.80 3.95 -9.07
CA TYR A 21 11.56 2.96 -8.33
C TYR A 21 12.40 2.10 -9.24
N ASP A 22 13.57 1.71 -8.73
CA ASP A 22 14.45 0.77 -9.41
C ASP A 22 13.76 -0.60 -9.47
N GLU A 23 13.74 -1.16 -10.67
CA GLU A 23 13.14 -2.47 -10.92
C GLU A 23 13.76 -3.56 -10.06
N GLU A 24 15.08 -3.53 -9.86
CA GLU A 24 15.76 -4.52 -9.03
C GLU A 24 15.28 -4.50 -7.59
N VAL A 25 15.01 -3.32 -7.07
CA VAL A 25 14.50 -3.17 -5.70
C VAL A 25 13.14 -3.84 -5.59
N ILE A 26 12.28 -3.63 -6.58
CA ILE A 26 10.94 -4.23 -6.60
C ILE A 26 11.04 -5.76 -6.72
N LEU A 27 11.93 -6.26 -7.57
CA LEU A 27 12.10 -7.71 -7.74
C LEU A 27 12.58 -8.39 -6.47
N ARG A 28 13.55 -7.78 -5.78
CA ARG A 28 14.02 -8.31 -4.49
C ARG A 28 12.91 -8.32 -3.46
N LEU A 29 12.10 -7.30 -3.46
CA LEU A 29 10.98 -7.21 -2.55
C LEU A 29 9.91 -8.28 -2.87
N CYS A 30 9.68 -8.55 -4.16
CA CYS A 30 8.81 -9.64 -4.59
C CYS A 30 9.27 -10.97 -4.01
N ASP A 31 10.56 -11.27 -4.12
CA ASP A 31 11.12 -12.51 -3.59
C ASP A 31 10.95 -12.61 -2.09
N ASN A 32 11.19 -11.52 -1.39
CA ASN A 32 11.03 -11.46 0.06
C ASN A 32 9.57 -11.70 0.47
N ILE A 33 8.64 -11.08 -0.21
CA ILE A 33 7.22 -11.20 0.10
C ILE A 33 6.72 -12.61 -0.22
N LYS A 34 7.18 -13.21 -1.31
CA LYS A 34 6.85 -14.60 -1.64
C LYS A 34 7.31 -15.57 -0.56
N GLU A 35 8.48 -15.32 0.00
CA GLU A 35 9.08 -16.20 1.00
C GLU A 35 8.50 -16.00 2.39
N ARG A 36 8.29 -14.77 2.80
CA ARG A 36 7.94 -14.41 4.18
C ARG A 36 6.57 -13.78 4.35
N GLY A 37 5.89 -13.47 3.26
CA GLY A 37 4.68 -12.66 3.31
C GLY A 37 5.01 -11.18 3.49
N LEU A 38 3.98 -10.37 3.49
CA LEU A 38 4.12 -8.94 3.71
C LEU A 38 4.33 -8.68 5.20
N GLN A 39 5.54 -8.25 5.57
CA GLN A 39 5.94 -8.08 6.96
C GLN A 39 5.40 -6.81 7.61
N LYS A 40 5.07 -5.83 6.80
CA LYS A 40 4.63 -4.53 7.30
C LYS A 40 3.48 -4.02 6.46
N PRO A 41 2.35 -3.62 7.06
CA PRO A 41 1.25 -3.07 6.29
C PRO A 41 1.64 -1.78 5.58
N ILE A 42 1.00 -1.51 4.46
CA ILE A 42 1.10 -0.18 3.83
C ILE A 42 0.20 0.79 4.59
N VAL A 43 0.42 2.08 4.37
CA VAL A 43 -0.42 3.12 4.96
C VAL A 43 -1.14 3.85 3.85
N VAL A 44 -2.45 3.98 3.98
CA VAL A 44 -3.30 4.62 2.97
C VAL A 44 -4.24 5.62 3.63
N VAL A 45 -4.77 6.54 2.82
CA VAL A 45 -5.87 7.42 3.21
C VAL A 45 -7.02 7.17 2.25
N LEU A 46 -8.24 7.20 2.76
CA LEU A 46 -9.42 7.07 1.92
C LEU A 46 -9.70 8.40 1.22
N VAL A 47 -9.78 8.35 -0.11
CA VAL A 47 -10.08 9.52 -0.94
C VAL A 47 -11.26 9.13 -1.85
N GLU A 48 -12.43 9.64 -1.55
CA GLU A 48 -13.67 9.31 -2.26
C GLU A 48 -13.90 7.79 -2.27
N TYR A 49 -13.61 7.12 -3.38
CA TYR A 49 -13.89 5.69 -3.55
C TYR A 49 -12.65 4.82 -3.60
N TRP A 50 -11.46 5.40 -3.42
CA TRP A 50 -10.21 4.63 -3.48
C TRP A 50 -9.31 4.96 -2.29
N PHE A 51 -8.27 4.17 -2.16
CA PHE A 51 -7.27 4.35 -1.10
C PHE A 51 -5.98 4.87 -1.71
N GLN A 52 -5.58 6.06 -1.30
CA GLN A 52 -4.32 6.66 -1.76
C GLN A 52 -3.18 6.23 -0.86
N ILE A 53 -2.08 5.73 -1.45
CA ILE A 53 -0.91 5.31 -0.69
C ILE A 53 -0.23 6.54 -0.07
N VAL A 54 0.03 6.45 1.22
CA VAL A 54 0.83 7.42 1.97
C VAL A 54 2.23 6.86 2.20
N ASP A 55 2.33 5.57 2.51
CA ASP A 55 3.61 4.90 2.75
C ASP A 55 3.50 3.45 2.30
N GLY A 56 4.58 2.94 1.72
CA GLY A 56 4.66 1.54 1.33
C GLY A 56 4.41 1.27 -0.14
N GLU A 57 4.62 2.24 -1.02
CA GLU A 57 4.36 2.04 -2.45
C GLU A 57 5.18 0.90 -3.05
N LYS A 58 6.45 0.75 -2.64
CA LYS A 58 7.29 -0.36 -3.14
C LYS A 58 6.67 -1.70 -2.78
N ARG A 59 6.17 -1.82 -1.56
CA ARG A 59 5.50 -3.05 -1.08
C ARG A 59 4.24 -3.32 -1.88
N TRP A 60 3.45 -2.27 -2.14
CA TRP A 60 2.26 -2.38 -2.95
C TRP A 60 2.59 -2.84 -4.38
N ARG A 61 3.62 -2.24 -4.98
CA ARG A 61 4.04 -2.61 -6.34
C ARG A 61 4.49 -4.06 -6.40
N ALA A 62 5.24 -4.51 -5.39
CA ALA A 62 5.69 -5.90 -5.33
C ALA A 62 4.52 -6.86 -5.15
N CYS A 63 3.61 -6.56 -4.24
CA CYS A 63 2.42 -7.39 -4.02
C CYS A 63 1.57 -7.49 -5.29
N ARG A 64 1.39 -6.39 -5.98
CA ARG A 64 0.65 -6.36 -7.24
C ARG A 64 1.34 -7.21 -8.31
N ARG A 65 2.65 -7.11 -8.39
CA ARG A 65 3.44 -7.85 -9.38
C ARG A 65 3.36 -9.36 -9.18
N ILE A 66 3.35 -9.82 -7.94
CA ILE A 66 3.23 -11.26 -7.67
C ILE A 66 1.80 -11.76 -7.70
N GLY A 67 0.85 -10.89 -8.02
CA GLY A 67 -0.53 -11.28 -8.25
C GLY A 67 -1.41 -11.43 -7.02
N LEU A 68 -1.03 -10.79 -5.92
CA LEU A 68 -1.88 -10.79 -4.73
C LEU A 68 -3.14 -9.96 -4.99
N GLN A 69 -4.28 -10.47 -4.53
CA GLN A 69 -5.55 -9.77 -4.70
C GLN A 69 -5.81 -8.80 -3.56
N LYS A 70 -5.25 -9.07 -2.39
CA LYS A 70 -5.44 -8.25 -1.19
C LYS A 70 -4.11 -7.93 -0.53
N ILE A 71 -4.09 -6.83 0.20
CA ILE A 71 -2.90 -6.36 0.89
C ILE A 71 -3.31 -5.80 2.25
N THR A 72 -2.49 -6.05 3.27
CA THR A 72 -2.73 -5.48 4.58
C THR A 72 -2.36 -4.01 4.60
N ALA A 73 -3.20 -3.20 5.20
CA ALA A 73 -3.05 -1.75 5.20
C ALA A 73 -3.58 -1.14 6.49
N ILE A 74 -3.00 -0.01 6.85
CA ILE A 74 -3.51 0.85 7.90
C ILE A 74 -4.18 2.02 7.21
N ILE A 75 -5.43 2.30 7.55
CA ILE A 75 -6.16 3.45 7.02
C ILE A 75 -5.93 4.60 7.97
N GLN A 76 -5.21 5.61 7.48
CA GLN A 76 -4.91 6.81 8.24
C GLN A 76 -5.98 7.85 7.98
N GLU A 77 -6.41 8.53 9.02
CA GLU A 77 -7.33 9.63 8.84
C GLU A 77 -6.64 10.77 8.12
N SER A 78 -7.40 11.41 7.24
CA SER A 78 -6.87 12.58 6.56
C SER A 78 -6.61 13.67 7.58
N SER A 79 -5.38 14.21 7.56
CA SER A 79 -4.99 15.32 8.42
C SER A 79 -5.37 16.67 7.83
N LEU A 80 -5.92 16.67 6.62
CA LEU A 80 -6.36 17.92 5.98
C LEU A 80 -7.59 18.44 6.70
N PRO A 81 -7.59 19.72 7.08
CA PRO A 81 -8.77 20.29 7.71
C PRO A 81 -9.94 20.26 6.75
N SER A 82 -11.14 20.06 7.31
CA SER A 82 -12.36 20.14 6.52
C SER A 82 -12.48 21.54 5.95
N PRO A 83 -12.91 21.69 4.69
CA PRO A 83 -13.17 23.01 4.15
C PRO A 83 -14.41 23.70 4.73
N PHE A 84 -15.10 22.97 5.58
CA PHE A 84 -16.34 23.49 6.19
C PHE A 84 -16.27 23.46 7.71
#